data_84e65f5bf80ccd761b3449aa9fa994e6
#
_entry.id   84e65f5bf80ccd761b3449aa9fa994e6
#
_cell.length_a   1.000
_cell.length_b   1.000
_cell.length_c   1.000
_cell.angle_alpha   90.00
_cell.angle_beta   90.00
_cell.angle_gamma   90.00
#
_symmetry.space_group_name_H-M   'P 1'
#
loop_
_entity.id
_entity.type
_entity.pdbx_description
1 polymer ?
#
loop_
_entity_poly.entity_id
_entity_poly.type
_entity_poly.pdbx_seq_one_letter_code
_entity_poly.pdbx_strand_id
1 'polypeptide(L)'
;GLSVVCSAQCPLVAQTKSSTEAVPFTQVKMSEASFWGHSIKAAREVTIPLAFSKCETMGRYSNFVKAAHPSPDYDVSKFMGFSFDDTDVYKTIEGASYVLQTMPDKHLEAYIDSVLDIVAAAQESDGYLNTARTINPAKPHGWVGSKRWSKEEELSHELYNLGHMVDAACAHYQ
;
A
#
# COMPACT_ATOMS: atom_id res chain seq x y z
N GLY A 1 32.41 -27.39 13.39
CA GLY A 1 31.51 -26.26 13.20
C GLY A 1 32.24 -24.96 13.48
N LEU A 2 32.61 -24.19 12.43
CA LEU A 2 33.10 -22.81 12.59
C LEU A 2 31.91 -21.88 12.44
N SER A 3 31.49 -21.24 13.53
CA SER A 3 30.55 -20.10 13.49
C SER A 3 31.34 -18.84 13.19
N VAL A 4 31.20 -18.32 12.00
CA VAL A 4 31.70 -16.98 11.65
C VAL A 4 30.60 -15.97 12.04
N VAL A 5 30.80 -15.33 13.19
CA VAL A 5 29.99 -14.17 13.59
C VAL A 5 30.58 -12.96 12.88
N CYS A 6 29.94 -12.54 11.79
CA CYS A 6 30.27 -11.29 11.10
C CYS A 6 29.59 -10.13 11.86
N SER A 7 30.27 -9.54 12.82
CA SER A 7 29.85 -8.29 13.45
C SER A 7 30.22 -7.11 12.52
N ALA A 8 29.35 -6.82 11.56
CA ALA A 8 29.43 -5.58 10.81
C ALA A 8 29.04 -4.43 11.75
N GLN A 9 30.04 -3.81 12.38
CA GLN A 9 29.86 -2.50 13.03
C GLN A 9 29.69 -1.46 11.91
N CYS A 10 28.45 -1.15 11.58
CA CYS A 10 28.15 0.02 10.79
C CYS A 10 28.61 1.25 11.60
N PRO A 11 29.55 2.09 11.12
CA PRO A 11 29.93 3.27 11.86
C PRO A 11 28.68 4.15 12.01
N LEU A 12 28.29 4.41 13.25
CA LEU A 12 27.31 5.44 13.56
C LEU A 12 27.83 6.74 13.00
N VAL A 13 27.34 7.14 11.84
CA VAL A 13 27.53 8.50 11.33
C VAL A 13 26.91 9.41 12.37
N ALA A 14 27.76 10.19 13.06
CA ALA A 14 27.31 11.18 14.02
C ALA A 14 26.31 12.08 13.31
N GLN A 15 25.03 11.96 13.65
CA GLN A 15 24.01 12.88 13.16
C GLN A 15 24.38 14.26 13.69
N THR A 16 24.88 15.12 12.84
CA THR A 16 24.98 16.55 13.14
C THR A 16 23.56 17.02 13.44
N LYS A 17 23.34 17.42 14.70
CA LYS A 17 22.05 17.96 15.12
C LYS A 17 21.74 19.15 14.20
N SER A 18 20.74 18.99 13.32
CA SER A 18 20.25 20.09 12.50
C SER A 18 19.73 21.19 13.42
N SER A 19 20.02 22.43 13.14
CA SER A 19 19.44 23.58 13.84
C SER A 19 17.97 23.81 13.50
N THR A 20 17.44 23.04 12.55
CA THR A 20 16.05 23.11 12.10
C THR A 20 15.35 21.79 12.42
N GLU A 21 14.16 21.88 12.98
CA GLU A 21 13.29 20.74 13.27
C GLU A 21 12.06 20.79 12.35
N ALA A 22 11.67 19.63 11.84
CA ALA A 22 10.49 19.52 10.99
C ALA A 22 9.21 19.75 11.82
N VAL A 23 8.35 20.63 11.35
CA VAL A 23 7.03 20.82 11.96
C VAL A 23 6.11 19.69 11.49
N PRO A 24 5.49 18.93 12.40
CA PRO A 24 4.50 17.92 12.01
C PRO A 24 3.38 18.57 11.19
N PHE A 25 3.01 17.95 10.07
CA PHE A 25 1.98 18.52 9.18
C PHE A 25 0.63 18.67 9.88
N THR A 26 0.33 17.87 10.90
CA THR A 26 -0.88 17.98 11.74
C THR A 26 -0.95 19.29 12.54
N GLN A 27 0.18 19.98 12.71
CA GLN A 27 0.25 21.29 13.36
C GLN A 27 0.10 22.45 12.37
N VAL A 28 0.13 22.17 11.05
CA VAL A 28 -0.02 23.19 10.00
C VAL A 28 -1.52 23.32 9.65
N LYS A 29 -2.07 24.49 9.89
CA LYS A 29 -3.48 24.78 9.57
C LYS A 29 -3.57 25.59 8.29
N MET A 30 -4.31 25.08 7.34
CA MET A 30 -4.62 25.78 6.09
C MET A 30 -6.00 26.46 6.23
N SER A 31 -6.09 27.73 5.82
CA SER A 31 -7.38 28.41 5.74
C SER A 31 -8.25 27.71 4.67
N GLU A 32 -9.50 27.41 5.01
CA GLU A 32 -10.46 26.80 4.07
C GLU A 32 -10.70 27.66 2.82
N ALA A 33 -10.58 28.99 2.95
CA ALA A 33 -10.71 29.94 1.84
C ALA A 33 -9.45 30.06 0.97
N SER A 34 -8.33 29.40 1.37
CA SER A 34 -7.10 29.40 0.58
C SER A 34 -7.16 28.39 -0.56
N PHE A 35 -6.28 28.55 -1.54
CA PHE A 35 -6.08 27.58 -2.60
C PHE A 35 -5.85 26.15 -2.06
N TRP A 36 -4.97 26.02 -1.07
CA TRP A 36 -4.67 24.74 -0.44
C TRP A 36 -5.84 24.18 0.39
N GLY A 37 -6.58 25.04 1.08
CA GLY A 37 -7.79 24.63 1.81
C GLY A 37 -8.83 24.04 0.88
N HIS A 38 -9.10 24.67 -0.27
CA HIS A 38 -9.98 24.13 -1.29
C HIS A 38 -9.48 22.79 -1.85
N SER A 39 -8.17 22.64 -2.07
CA SER A 39 -7.57 21.39 -2.56
C SER A 39 -7.70 20.25 -1.55
N ILE A 40 -7.46 20.52 -0.27
CA ILE A 40 -7.61 19.54 0.82
C ILE A 40 -9.08 19.12 0.94
N LYS A 41 -10.02 20.07 0.87
CA LYS A 41 -11.45 19.78 0.88
C LYS A 41 -11.85 18.90 -0.31
N ALA A 42 -11.40 19.23 -1.51
CA ALA A 42 -11.66 18.42 -2.70
C ALA A 42 -11.07 17.01 -2.59
N ALA A 43 -9.86 16.87 -2.03
CA ALA A 43 -9.25 15.56 -1.78
C ALA A 43 -10.12 14.71 -0.85
N ARG A 44 -10.58 15.29 0.27
CA ARG A 44 -11.42 14.60 1.25
C ARG A 44 -12.79 14.22 0.71
N GLU A 45 -13.50 15.18 0.11
CA GLU A 45 -14.92 15.04 -0.21
C GLU A 45 -15.17 14.38 -1.58
N VAL A 46 -14.18 14.41 -2.48
CA VAL A 46 -14.33 13.95 -3.86
C VAL A 46 -13.28 12.92 -4.24
N THR A 47 -11.98 13.27 -4.13
CA THR A 47 -10.92 12.44 -4.71
C THR A 47 -10.79 11.09 -4.00
N ILE A 48 -10.73 11.08 -2.66
CA ILE A 48 -10.59 9.85 -1.86
C ILE A 48 -11.82 8.93 -2.04
N PRO A 49 -13.06 9.39 -1.88
CA PRO A 49 -14.24 8.56 -2.14
C PRO A 49 -14.30 8.01 -3.57
N LEU A 50 -13.93 8.83 -4.55
CA LEU A 50 -13.88 8.39 -5.94
C LEU A 50 -12.79 7.32 -6.15
N ALA A 51 -11.61 7.49 -5.57
CA ALA A 51 -10.50 6.54 -5.68
C ALA A 51 -10.90 5.17 -5.08
N PHE A 52 -11.49 5.15 -3.90
CA PHE A 52 -12.02 3.92 -3.30
C PHE A 52 -13.09 3.26 -4.17
N SER A 53 -14.05 4.05 -4.68
CA SER A 53 -15.07 3.54 -5.61
C SER A 53 -14.45 2.95 -6.88
N LYS A 54 -13.35 3.53 -7.38
CA LYS A 54 -12.62 2.96 -8.52
C LYS A 54 -11.90 1.67 -8.16
N CYS A 55 -11.26 1.60 -6.99
CA CYS A 55 -10.65 0.35 -6.52
C CYS A 55 -11.68 -0.79 -6.47
N GLU A 56 -12.90 -0.52 -6.02
CA GLU A 56 -13.99 -1.49 -5.99
C GLU A 56 -14.46 -1.85 -7.40
N THR A 57 -14.89 -0.87 -8.19
CA THR A 57 -15.54 -1.10 -9.49
C THR A 57 -14.59 -1.65 -10.55
N MET A 58 -13.29 -1.37 -10.43
CA MET A 58 -12.26 -1.90 -11.33
C MET A 58 -11.60 -3.18 -10.82
N GLY A 59 -12.15 -3.80 -9.77
CA GLY A 59 -11.79 -5.14 -9.33
C GLY A 59 -10.55 -5.26 -8.47
N ARG A 60 -9.98 -4.14 -7.94
CA ARG A 60 -8.79 -4.19 -7.06
C ARG A 60 -9.10 -4.98 -5.79
N TYR A 61 -10.22 -4.68 -5.11
CA TYR A 61 -10.65 -5.46 -3.94
C TYR A 61 -10.95 -6.91 -4.29
N SER A 62 -11.55 -7.17 -5.44
CA SER A 62 -11.80 -8.52 -5.93
C SER A 62 -10.51 -9.33 -6.08
N ASN A 63 -9.39 -8.71 -6.49
CA ASN A 63 -8.10 -9.38 -6.57
C ASN A 63 -7.59 -9.79 -5.17
N PHE A 64 -7.67 -8.91 -4.17
CA PHE A 64 -7.32 -9.24 -2.78
C PHE A 64 -8.20 -10.36 -2.22
N VAL A 65 -9.52 -10.29 -2.41
CA VAL A 65 -10.45 -11.35 -1.95
C VAL A 65 -10.10 -12.71 -2.58
N LYS A 66 -9.73 -12.73 -3.85
CA LYS A 66 -9.29 -13.98 -4.52
C LYS A 66 -7.91 -14.43 -4.00
N ALA A 67 -6.99 -13.49 -3.73
CA ALA A 67 -5.68 -13.81 -3.18
C ALA A 67 -5.75 -14.37 -1.75
N ALA A 68 -6.77 -14.00 -0.97
CA ALA A 68 -7.06 -14.60 0.33
C ALA A 68 -7.47 -16.09 0.24
N HIS A 69 -7.88 -16.55 -0.95
CA HIS A 69 -8.27 -17.93 -1.23
C HIS A 69 -7.55 -18.45 -2.49
N PRO A 70 -6.23 -18.67 -2.44
CA PRO A 70 -5.44 -19.07 -3.59
C PRO A 70 -5.96 -20.38 -4.21
N SER A 71 -6.04 -20.43 -5.54
CA SER A 71 -6.50 -21.62 -6.25
C SER A 71 -5.61 -21.94 -7.44
N PRO A 72 -5.09 -23.19 -7.56
CA PRO A 72 -4.35 -23.64 -8.73
C PRO A 72 -5.22 -23.70 -10.00
N ASP A 73 -6.55 -23.71 -9.85
CA ASP A 73 -7.50 -23.74 -10.95
C ASP A 73 -7.92 -22.34 -11.41
N TYR A 74 -7.47 -21.27 -10.71
CA TYR A 74 -7.79 -19.93 -11.14
C TYR A 74 -7.14 -19.59 -12.48
N ASP A 75 -7.98 -19.20 -13.42
CA ASP A 75 -7.52 -18.72 -14.73
C ASP A 75 -6.97 -17.28 -14.60
N VAL A 76 -5.65 -17.18 -14.61
CA VAL A 76 -4.94 -15.89 -14.44
C VAL A 76 -5.19 -14.91 -15.58
N SER A 77 -5.72 -15.35 -16.73
CA SER A 77 -6.14 -14.44 -17.80
C SER A 77 -7.34 -13.58 -17.39
N LYS A 78 -8.04 -13.96 -16.33
CA LYS A 78 -9.15 -13.21 -15.72
C LYS A 78 -8.72 -12.26 -14.59
N PHE A 79 -7.41 -12.13 -14.37
CA PHE A 79 -6.88 -11.13 -13.45
C PHE A 79 -7.27 -9.72 -13.90
N MET A 80 -7.70 -8.88 -12.96
CA MET A 80 -8.23 -7.56 -13.29
C MET A 80 -7.16 -6.48 -13.09
N GLY A 81 -6.74 -5.87 -14.19
CA GLY A 81 -5.77 -4.78 -14.20
C GLY A 81 -4.33 -5.25 -14.37
N PHE A 82 -3.40 -4.45 -13.89
CA PHE A 82 -1.96 -4.71 -13.98
C PHE A 82 -1.43 -5.38 -12.71
N SER A 83 -0.26 -6.04 -12.79
CA SER A 83 0.39 -6.72 -11.66
C SER A 83 0.75 -5.79 -10.49
N PHE A 84 0.77 -4.49 -10.72
CA PHE A 84 1.09 -3.44 -9.75
C PHE A 84 -0.13 -2.64 -9.27
N ASP A 85 -1.33 -3.01 -9.67
CA ASP A 85 -2.55 -2.26 -9.32
C ASP A 85 -2.98 -2.45 -7.86
N ASP A 86 -2.34 -3.35 -7.11
CA ASP A 86 -2.44 -3.41 -5.65
C ASP A 86 -2.11 -2.05 -5.02
N THR A 87 -1.19 -1.29 -5.64
CA THR A 87 -0.81 0.05 -5.19
C THR A 87 -1.93 1.07 -5.27
N ASP A 88 -2.94 0.90 -6.11
CA ASP A 88 -4.10 1.79 -6.15
C ASP A 88 -4.83 1.79 -4.79
N VAL A 89 -4.94 0.62 -4.18
CA VAL A 89 -5.53 0.45 -2.84
C VAL A 89 -4.62 1.07 -1.79
N TYR A 90 -3.33 0.76 -1.80
CA TYR A 90 -2.37 1.26 -0.80
C TYR A 90 -2.27 2.79 -0.82
N LYS A 91 -2.10 3.40 -1.99
CA LYS A 91 -2.02 4.85 -2.13
C LYS A 91 -3.31 5.55 -1.69
N THR A 92 -4.46 4.92 -1.92
CA THR A 92 -5.74 5.49 -1.47
C THR A 92 -5.87 5.42 0.04
N ILE A 93 -5.45 4.31 0.67
CA ILE A 93 -5.40 4.17 2.13
C ILE A 93 -4.44 5.21 2.72
N GLU A 94 -3.24 5.36 2.16
CA GLU A 94 -2.24 6.33 2.60
C GLU A 94 -2.82 7.75 2.60
N GLY A 95 -3.35 8.20 1.46
CA GLY A 95 -3.95 9.53 1.34
C GLY A 95 -5.13 9.76 2.28
N ALA A 96 -5.98 8.76 2.47
CA ALA A 96 -7.12 8.81 3.38
C ALA A 96 -6.67 8.86 4.85
N SER A 97 -5.62 8.13 5.21
CA SER A 97 -5.03 8.15 6.56
C SER A 97 -4.46 9.53 6.90
N TYR A 98 -3.76 10.19 5.98
CA TYR A 98 -3.32 11.58 6.19
C TYR A 98 -4.47 12.56 6.36
N VAL A 99 -5.59 12.36 5.66
CA VAL A 99 -6.79 13.19 5.87
C VAL A 99 -7.36 12.96 7.27
N LEU A 100 -7.44 11.73 7.74
CA LEU A 100 -7.96 11.41 9.08
C LEU A 100 -7.14 12.05 10.20
N GLN A 101 -5.81 12.15 10.05
CA GLN A 101 -4.93 12.77 11.03
C GLN A 101 -5.21 14.28 11.22
N THR A 102 -5.74 14.96 10.21
CA THR A 102 -6.06 16.39 10.27
C THR A 102 -7.54 16.67 10.41
N MET A 103 -8.37 15.76 9.93
CA MET A 103 -9.84 15.88 9.91
C MET A 103 -10.47 14.52 10.25
N PRO A 104 -10.58 14.17 11.54
CA PRO A 104 -11.12 12.88 11.97
C PRO A 104 -12.55 12.63 11.43
N ASP A 105 -12.76 11.42 10.88
CA ASP A 105 -14.03 10.97 10.32
C ASP A 105 -14.21 9.47 10.60
N LYS A 106 -15.08 9.12 11.53
CA LYS A 106 -15.31 7.73 11.95
C LYS A 106 -15.86 6.83 10.84
N HIS A 107 -16.56 7.38 9.86
CA HIS A 107 -17.06 6.60 8.73
C HIS A 107 -15.93 6.25 7.76
N LEU A 108 -15.06 7.21 7.49
CA LEU A 108 -13.87 6.97 6.66
C LEU A 108 -12.90 6.01 7.36
N GLU A 109 -12.68 6.17 8.66
CA GLU A 109 -11.86 5.27 9.48
C GLU A 109 -12.37 3.83 9.39
N ALA A 110 -13.64 3.59 9.70
CA ALA A 110 -14.24 2.26 9.63
C ALA A 110 -14.21 1.67 8.20
N TYR A 111 -14.32 2.51 7.18
CA TYR A 111 -14.20 2.05 5.80
C TYR A 111 -12.77 1.60 5.48
N ILE A 112 -11.76 2.37 5.89
CA ILE A 112 -10.34 2.00 5.72
C ILE A 112 -10.07 0.67 6.44
N ASP A 113 -10.54 0.52 7.68
CA ASP A 113 -10.39 -0.73 8.44
C ASP A 113 -10.95 -1.92 7.67
N SER A 114 -12.14 -1.77 7.06
CA SER A 114 -12.75 -2.84 6.26
C SER A 114 -11.92 -3.20 5.01
N VAL A 115 -11.25 -2.23 4.40
CA VAL A 115 -10.34 -2.46 3.26
C VAL A 115 -9.04 -3.12 3.73
N LEU A 116 -8.51 -2.70 4.88
CA LEU A 116 -7.33 -3.31 5.50
C LEU A 116 -7.57 -4.79 5.86
N ASP A 117 -8.78 -5.15 6.32
CA ASP A 117 -9.15 -6.55 6.57
C ASP A 117 -9.05 -7.40 5.28
N ILE A 118 -9.50 -6.85 4.15
CA ILE A 118 -9.40 -7.52 2.84
C ILE A 118 -7.92 -7.69 2.44
N VAL A 119 -7.10 -6.68 2.63
CA VAL A 119 -5.66 -6.71 2.33
C VAL A 119 -4.94 -7.71 3.24
N ALA A 120 -5.20 -7.65 4.55
CA ALA A 120 -4.59 -8.54 5.53
C ALA A 120 -4.93 -10.02 5.28
N ALA A 121 -6.18 -10.31 4.90
CA ALA A 121 -6.60 -11.67 4.56
C ALA A 121 -5.86 -12.24 3.34
N ALA A 122 -5.38 -11.40 2.44
CA ALA A 122 -4.65 -11.80 1.24
C ALA A 122 -3.14 -11.98 1.47
N GLN A 123 -2.61 -11.52 2.61
CA GLN A 123 -1.19 -11.61 2.92
C GLN A 123 -0.78 -13.05 3.23
N GLU A 124 0.30 -13.52 2.62
CA GLU A 124 0.83 -14.87 2.86
C GLU A 124 1.49 -14.94 4.25
N SER A 125 1.61 -16.15 4.80
CA SER A 125 2.08 -16.38 6.18
C SER A 125 3.49 -15.85 6.48
N ASP A 126 4.30 -15.64 5.45
CA ASP A 126 5.64 -15.05 5.54
C ASP A 126 5.66 -13.53 5.31
N GLY A 127 4.48 -12.90 5.18
CA GLY A 127 4.30 -11.48 4.98
C GLY A 127 4.29 -11.03 3.52
N TYR A 128 4.55 -11.92 2.56
CA TYR A 128 4.49 -11.58 1.13
C TYR A 128 3.06 -11.25 0.70
N LEU A 129 2.92 -10.27 -0.17
CA LEU A 129 1.66 -9.92 -0.82
C LEU A 129 1.91 -9.31 -2.20
N ASN A 130 1.38 -9.95 -3.21
CA ASN A 130 1.18 -9.43 -4.56
C ASN A 130 0.05 -10.23 -5.19
N THR A 131 -1.11 -9.62 -5.43
CA THR A 131 -2.31 -10.36 -5.82
C THR A 131 -2.15 -11.10 -7.14
N ALA A 132 -1.42 -10.54 -8.11
CA ALA A 132 -1.16 -11.16 -9.41
C ALA A 132 -0.39 -12.50 -9.30
N ARG A 133 0.31 -12.72 -8.19
CA ARG A 133 1.01 -13.96 -7.88
C ARG A 133 0.23 -14.83 -6.88
N THR A 134 -0.23 -14.23 -5.78
CA THR A 134 -0.83 -14.95 -4.65
C THR A 134 -2.12 -15.67 -5.03
N ILE A 135 -2.88 -15.16 -6.00
CA ILE A 135 -4.13 -15.79 -6.48
C ILE A 135 -3.89 -17.22 -7.00
N ASN A 136 -2.82 -17.43 -7.75
CA ASN A 136 -2.43 -18.77 -8.24
C ASN A 136 -0.90 -18.91 -8.20
N PRO A 137 -0.32 -19.31 -7.06
CA PRO A 137 1.15 -19.42 -6.92
C PRO A 137 1.77 -20.49 -7.82
N ALA A 138 1.01 -21.52 -8.23
CA ALA A 138 1.49 -22.56 -9.12
C ALA A 138 1.61 -22.10 -10.58
N LYS A 139 0.72 -21.20 -11.00
CA LYS A 139 0.70 -20.60 -12.34
C LYS A 139 0.39 -19.11 -12.22
N PRO A 140 1.32 -18.30 -11.70
CA PRO A 140 1.09 -16.89 -11.49
C PRO A 140 0.92 -16.14 -12.80
N HIS A 141 0.40 -14.91 -12.73
CA HIS A 141 0.29 -14.06 -13.90
C HIS A 141 1.65 -13.89 -14.59
N GLY A 142 1.67 -13.89 -15.91
CA GLY A 142 2.92 -13.89 -16.70
C GLY A 142 3.88 -12.72 -16.40
N TRP A 143 3.35 -11.60 -15.91
CA TRP A 143 4.15 -10.42 -15.56
C TRP A 143 4.97 -10.59 -14.28
N VAL A 144 4.53 -11.41 -13.32
CA VAL A 144 5.25 -11.63 -12.05
C VAL A 144 6.20 -12.83 -12.07
N GLY A 145 6.20 -13.61 -13.15
CA GLY A 145 7.11 -14.74 -13.32
C GLY A 145 6.85 -15.92 -12.38
N SER A 146 7.68 -16.95 -12.50
CA SER A 146 7.54 -18.18 -11.71
C SER A 146 8.12 -18.10 -10.31
N LYS A 147 9.00 -17.13 -10.04
CA LYS A 147 9.64 -16.88 -8.74
C LYS A 147 9.36 -15.46 -8.30
N ARG A 148 9.17 -15.25 -6.99
CA ARG A 148 9.07 -13.91 -6.40
C ARG A 148 10.30 -13.09 -6.78
N TRP A 149 10.12 -11.81 -7.03
CA TRP A 149 11.17 -10.82 -7.28
C TRP A 149 12.00 -11.06 -8.55
N SER A 150 11.57 -11.98 -9.43
CA SER A 150 12.39 -12.39 -10.58
C SER A 150 12.20 -11.54 -11.84
N LYS A 151 11.21 -10.65 -11.85
CA LYS A 151 10.88 -9.81 -13.01
C LYS A 151 10.75 -8.33 -12.69
N GLU A 152 11.47 -7.85 -11.67
CA GLU A 152 11.42 -6.45 -11.23
C GLU A 152 11.87 -5.47 -12.32
N GLU A 153 12.85 -5.87 -13.14
CA GLU A 153 13.34 -5.06 -14.26
C GLU A 153 12.38 -5.06 -15.46
N GLU A 154 11.31 -5.88 -15.43
CA GLU A 154 10.32 -5.97 -16.50
C GLU A 154 9.00 -5.32 -16.04
N LEU A 155 8.06 -6.15 -15.58
CA LEU A 155 6.67 -5.74 -15.31
C LEU A 155 6.12 -6.23 -13.96
N SER A 156 6.90 -6.93 -13.12
CA SER A 156 6.34 -7.47 -11.88
C SER A 156 6.00 -6.38 -10.88
N HIS A 157 6.89 -5.41 -10.72
CA HIS A 157 6.75 -4.30 -9.76
C HIS A 157 6.39 -4.75 -8.34
N GLU A 158 6.88 -5.93 -7.91
CA GLU A 158 6.60 -6.48 -6.59
C GLU A 158 7.16 -5.59 -5.48
N LEU A 159 8.40 -5.05 -5.67
CA LEU A 159 9.01 -4.10 -4.74
C LEU A 159 8.27 -2.76 -4.72
N TYR A 160 7.72 -2.33 -5.84
CA TYR A 160 6.89 -1.13 -5.91
C TYR A 160 5.59 -1.32 -5.11
N ASN A 161 4.93 -2.47 -5.26
CA ASN A 161 3.76 -2.83 -4.46
C ASN A 161 4.11 -2.86 -2.96
N LEU A 162 5.22 -3.50 -2.59
CA LEU A 162 5.68 -3.56 -1.20
C LEU A 162 5.96 -2.17 -0.63
N GLY A 163 6.63 -1.30 -1.38
CA GLY A 163 6.93 0.06 -0.95
C GLY A 163 5.66 0.83 -0.58
N HIS A 164 4.67 0.85 -1.46
CA HIS A 164 3.40 1.54 -1.20
C HIS A 164 2.56 0.87 -0.10
N MET A 165 2.66 -0.44 0.09
CA MET A 165 2.05 -1.11 1.23
C MET A 165 2.65 -0.61 2.55
N VAL A 166 3.98 -0.48 2.61
CA VAL A 166 4.68 0.04 3.80
C VAL A 166 4.33 1.50 4.06
N ASP A 167 4.29 2.33 3.02
CA ASP A 167 3.89 3.75 3.14
C ASP A 167 2.47 3.89 3.69
N ALA A 168 1.53 3.10 3.16
CA ALA A 168 0.14 3.06 3.65
C ALA A 168 0.06 2.61 5.12
N ALA A 169 0.81 1.57 5.49
CA ALA A 169 0.85 1.07 6.86
C ALA A 169 1.43 2.12 7.82
N CYS A 170 2.51 2.81 7.43
CA CYS A 170 3.09 3.89 8.24
C CYS A 170 2.12 5.07 8.42
N ALA A 171 1.44 5.47 7.35
CA ALA A 171 0.47 6.57 7.41
C ALA A 171 -0.75 6.22 8.27
N HIS A 172 -1.19 4.97 8.24
CA HIS A 172 -2.34 4.53 9.03
C HIS A 172 -2.01 4.31 10.51
N TYR A 173 -0.76 3.95 10.82
CA TYR A 173 -0.30 3.73 12.21
C TYR A 173 -0.17 5.03 13.01
N GLN A 174 0.07 6.17 12.41
CA GLN A 174 0.24 7.48 13.05
C GLN A 174 -1.10 8.05 13.56
#